data_87643dcc46c9824ca440dd473b6b1e5b
#
_entry.id   87643dcc46c9824ca440dd473b6b1e5b
#
_cell.length_a   1.000
_cell.length_b   1.000
_cell.length_c   1.000
_cell.angle_alpha   90.00
_cell.angle_beta   90.00
_cell.angle_gamma   90.00
#
_symmetry.space_group_name_H-M   'P 1'
#
loop_
_entity.id
_entity.type
_entity.pdbx_description
1 polymer ?
#
loop_
_entity_poly.entity_id
_entity_poly.type
_entity_poly.pdbx_seq_one_letter_code
_entity_poly.pdbx_strand_id
1 'polypeptide(L)'
;MKRVALYLAGEQPCSYLPDLRARMALVSPETPMDTTLYSLLANQGFRRSGDAVYKPYCDGCEACIPVRLPVNSFKPNRVQSRVWRRNSDLVAQVKPLGFQHEQRLLLFNYLQGRHDEAAEDSLVSGYEEFLQADWVNGRLVEFRREEQLLAVAVVDYLVDGLSAVYTFYDIDAADARSLGVYAVLWQIEEARRLGMAWLYLGFWIEHCRKMTYKNGYRPIDALLDGEWRRFEKGEKIAPTLIQ
;
A
#
# COMPACT_ATOMS: atom_id res chain seq x y z
N MET A 1 8.43 26.72 -1.88
CA MET A 1 8.52 25.26 -1.85
C MET A 1 9.79 24.87 -1.09
N LYS A 2 9.71 24.05 -0.03
CA LYS A 2 10.91 23.47 0.59
C LYS A 2 11.55 22.52 -0.43
N ARG A 3 12.83 22.69 -0.69
CA ARG A 3 13.62 21.76 -1.51
C ARG A 3 13.93 20.54 -0.64
N VAL A 4 13.65 19.34 -1.14
CA VAL A 4 13.99 18.07 -0.50
C VAL A 4 15.17 17.49 -1.24
N ALA A 5 16.26 17.21 -0.52
CA ALA A 5 17.44 16.56 -1.10
C ALA A 5 17.13 15.08 -1.37
N LEU A 6 17.45 14.62 -2.56
CA LEU A 6 17.35 13.22 -2.96
C LEU A 6 18.72 12.66 -3.27
N TYR A 7 18.91 11.37 -3.01
CA TYR A 7 20.05 10.61 -3.48
C TYR A 7 19.61 9.32 -4.17
N LEU A 8 20.46 8.79 -5.04
CA LEU A 8 20.19 7.54 -5.73
C LEU A 8 20.86 6.39 -4.99
N ALA A 9 20.08 5.35 -4.69
CA ALA A 9 20.63 4.09 -4.17
C ALA A 9 21.44 3.35 -5.25
N GLY A 10 22.26 2.40 -4.83
CA GLY A 10 22.90 1.46 -5.73
C GLY A 10 21.86 0.62 -6.47
N GLU A 11 22.24 0.10 -7.63
CA GLU A 11 21.41 -0.83 -8.38
C GLU A 11 21.32 -2.19 -7.69
N GLN A 12 20.12 -2.76 -7.73
CA GLN A 12 19.83 -4.09 -7.20
C GLN A 12 18.92 -4.86 -8.16
N PRO A 13 18.78 -6.18 -8.03
CA PRO A 13 17.77 -6.93 -8.79
C PRO A 13 16.37 -6.37 -8.54
N CYS A 14 15.54 -6.29 -9.60
CA CYS A 14 14.18 -5.81 -9.46
C CYS A 14 13.31 -6.86 -8.73
N SER A 15 12.62 -6.46 -7.67
CA SER A 15 11.73 -7.34 -6.90
C SER A 15 10.40 -7.64 -7.59
N TYR A 16 10.12 -7.01 -8.72
CA TYR A 16 8.83 -7.10 -9.41
C TYR A 16 8.91 -7.74 -10.79
N LEU A 17 9.93 -7.40 -11.55
CA LEU A 17 10.12 -7.87 -12.92
C LEU A 17 11.45 -8.62 -12.99
N PRO A 18 11.44 -9.91 -13.39
CA PRO A 18 12.65 -10.70 -13.50
C PRO A 18 13.59 -10.07 -14.53
N ASP A 19 14.88 -10.33 -14.38
CA ASP A 19 15.96 -9.92 -15.30
C ASP A 19 16.18 -8.40 -15.42
N LEU A 20 15.43 -7.58 -14.66
CA LEU A 20 15.64 -6.13 -14.62
C LEU A 20 16.42 -5.68 -13.38
N ARG A 21 17.09 -4.54 -13.52
CA ARG A 21 17.75 -3.84 -12.41
C ARG A 21 16.84 -2.74 -11.89
N ALA A 22 16.83 -2.55 -10.60
CA ALA A 22 16.07 -1.50 -9.93
C ALA A 22 17.01 -0.51 -9.24
N ARG A 23 16.63 0.75 -9.32
CA ARG A 23 17.27 1.85 -8.58
C ARG A 23 16.19 2.70 -7.93
N MET A 24 16.47 3.19 -6.72
CA MET A 24 15.54 4.02 -5.97
C MET A 24 16.13 5.41 -5.78
N ALA A 25 15.31 6.43 -5.98
CA ALA A 25 15.56 7.78 -5.49
C ALA A 25 14.99 7.86 -4.07
N LEU A 26 15.84 8.14 -3.10
CA LEU A 26 15.49 8.25 -1.68
C LEU A 26 15.57 9.70 -1.22
N VAL A 27 14.71 10.08 -0.30
CA VAL A 27 14.83 11.32 0.44
C VAL A 27 16.03 11.22 1.38
N SER A 28 16.85 12.28 1.42
CA SER A 28 18.02 12.33 2.32
C SER A 28 17.59 12.07 3.77
N PRO A 29 18.30 11.20 4.51
CA PRO A 29 18.02 10.95 5.93
C PRO A 29 18.20 12.20 6.83
N GLU A 30 18.91 13.22 6.35
CA GLU A 30 19.02 14.51 7.03
C GLU A 30 17.75 15.37 6.90
N THR A 31 16.80 14.98 6.03
CA THR A 31 15.54 15.72 5.86
C THR A 31 14.62 15.42 7.05
N PRO A 32 14.26 16.43 7.85
CA PRO A 32 13.27 16.24 8.92
C PRO A 32 11.93 15.81 8.33
N MET A 33 11.60 14.54 8.49
CA MET A 33 10.34 13.97 7.99
C MET A 33 9.22 14.17 9.01
N ASP A 34 8.04 14.47 8.49
CA ASP A 34 6.77 14.46 9.21
C ASP A 34 5.63 14.01 8.28
N THR A 35 4.46 13.77 8.84
CA THR A 35 3.27 13.36 8.08
C THR A 35 2.90 14.37 6.99
N THR A 36 3.11 15.66 7.21
CA THR A 36 2.77 16.72 6.24
C THR A 36 3.68 16.67 5.02
N LEU A 37 4.99 16.58 5.24
CA LEU A 37 5.96 16.44 4.16
C LEU A 37 5.73 15.13 3.40
N TYR A 38 5.50 14.03 4.13
CA TYR A 38 5.22 12.75 3.48
C TYR A 38 3.93 12.78 2.64
N SER A 39 2.88 13.49 3.08
CA SER A 39 1.66 13.68 2.27
C SER A 39 1.95 14.36 0.94
N LEU A 40 2.79 15.41 0.95
CA LEU A 40 3.24 16.08 -0.27
C LEU A 40 4.05 15.15 -1.18
N LEU A 41 4.96 14.37 -0.59
CA LEU A 41 5.79 13.41 -1.33
C LEU A 41 4.96 12.24 -1.88
N ALA A 42 3.98 11.73 -1.12
CA ALA A 42 3.07 10.67 -1.59
C ALA A 42 2.26 11.15 -2.82
N ASN A 43 1.87 12.42 -2.84
CA ASN A 43 1.23 13.04 -4.00
C ASN A 43 2.18 13.22 -5.20
N GLN A 44 3.50 13.16 -4.99
CA GLN A 44 4.55 13.10 -6.02
C GLN A 44 5.00 11.67 -6.36
N GLY A 45 4.23 10.66 -5.93
CA GLY A 45 4.50 9.26 -6.21
C GLY A 45 5.51 8.57 -5.29
N PHE A 46 5.95 9.22 -4.21
CA PHE A 46 6.81 8.59 -3.22
C PHE A 46 6.03 7.63 -2.32
N ARG A 47 6.74 6.66 -1.77
CA ARG A 47 6.26 5.69 -0.78
C ARG A 47 7.29 5.61 0.35
N ARG A 48 6.93 4.96 1.46
CA ARG A 48 7.88 4.66 2.53
C ARG A 48 8.17 3.17 2.70
N SER A 49 9.33 2.89 3.24
CA SER A 49 9.78 1.60 3.74
C SER A 49 10.50 1.88 5.06
N GLY A 50 9.85 1.59 6.19
CA GLY A 50 10.32 2.11 7.47
C GLY A 50 10.41 3.64 7.43
N ASP A 51 11.51 4.16 7.88
CA ASP A 51 11.82 5.60 7.87
C ASP A 51 12.25 6.14 6.51
N ALA A 52 12.63 5.27 5.58
CA ALA A 52 13.08 5.67 4.25
C ALA A 52 11.90 6.03 3.35
N VAL A 53 11.92 7.23 2.76
CA VAL A 53 10.93 7.66 1.76
C VAL A 53 11.57 7.62 0.38
N TYR A 54 10.93 6.94 -0.56
CA TYR A 54 11.52 6.60 -1.85
C TYR A 54 10.52 6.60 -3.00
N LYS A 55 11.05 6.66 -4.20
CA LYS A 55 10.34 6.27 -5.44
C LYS A 55 11.29 5.53 -6.38
N PRO A 56 10.80 4.62 -7.22
CA PRO A 56 11.58 4.01 -8.29
C PRO A 56 12.18 5.06 -9.23
N TYR A 57 13.43 4.87 -9.59
CA TYR A 57 14.17 5.70 -10.55
C TYR A 57 15.13 4.79 -11.34
N CYS A 58 14.55 3.90 -12.14
CA CYS A 58 15.27 2.87 -12.87
C CYS A 58 15.66 3.36 -14.25
N ASP A 59 16.89 3.07 -14.69
CA ASP A 59 17.35 3.41 -16.04
C ASP A 59 16.52 2.62 -17.09
N GLY A 60 15.81 3.33 -17.96
CA GLY A 60 15.03 2.73 -19.05
C GLY A 60 13.76 1.96 -18.64
N CYS A 61 13.29 2.11 -17.37
CA CYS A 61 12.08 1.43 -16.91
C CYS A 61 11.16 2.35 -16.10
N GLU A 62 9.92 2.50 -16.53
CA GLU A 62 8.86 3.28 -15.87
C GLU A 62 7.65 2.42 -15.47
N ALA A 63 7.83 1.10 -15.31
CA ALA A 63 6.74 0.17 -15.05
C ALA A 63 6.06 0.36 -13.69
N CYS A 64 6.73 0.98 -12.71
CA CYS A 64 6.20 1.23 -11.37
C CYS A 64 5.35 2.50 -11.33
N ILE A 65 4.09 2.40 -11.72
CA ILE A 65 3.16 3.53 -11.81
C ILE A 65 2.48 3.74 -10.45
N PRO A 66 2.68 4.91 -9.78
CA PRO A 66 1.94 5.23 -8.56
C PRO A 66 0.44 5.34 -8.85
N VAL A 67 -0.39 4.73 -7.99
CA VAL A 67 -1.84 4.79 -8.13
C VAL A 67 -2.54 5.15 -6.83
N ARG A 68 -3.68 5.85 -6.95
CA ARG A 68 -4.58 6.20 -5.85
C ARG A 68 -6.03 6.09 -6.27
N LEU A 69 -6.90 5.94 -5.30
CA LEU A 69 -8.36 5.89 -5.53
C LEU A 69 -9.00 7.20 -5.09
N PRO A 70 -9.84 7.82 -5.93
CA PRO A 70 -10.68 8.94 -5.53
C PRO A 70 -11.86 8.40 -4.71
N VAL A 71 -11.76 8.42 -3.37
CA VAL A 71 -12.69 7.69 -2.51
C VAL A 71 -14.14 8.13 -2.66
N ASN A 72 -14.40 9.41 -2.92
CA ASN A 72 -15.77 9.94 -3.10
C ASN A 72 -16.44 9.46 -4.40
N SER A 73 -15.64 9.19 -5.43
CA SER A 73 -16.16 8.72 -6.74
C SER A 73 -16.14 7.20 -6.86
N PHE A 74 -15.40 6.52 -5.99
CA PHE A 74 -15.29 5.06 -6.03
C PHE A 74 -16.64 4.40 -5.73
N LYS A 75 -16.99 3.40 -6.55
CA LYS A 75 -18.16 2.54 -6.32
C LYS A 75 -17.71 1.08 -6.39
N PRO A 76 -17.97 0.28 -5.36
CA PRO A 76 -17.57 -1.12 -5.37
C PRO A 76 -18.31 -1.87 -6.50
N ASN A 77 -17.57 -2.68 -7.24
CA ASN A 77 -18.19 -3.57 -8.22
C ASN A 77 -18.94 -4.71 -7.52
N ARG A 78 -19.62 -5.56 -8.33
CA ARG A 78 -20.45 -6.65 -7.80
C ARG A 78 -19.67 -7.65 -6.91
N VAL A 79 -18.41 -7.93 -7.26
CA VAL A 79 -17.55 -8.83 -6.47
C VAL A 79 -17.16 -8.16 -5.17
N GLN A 80 -16.69 -6.93 -5.22
CA GLN A 80 -16.30 -6.13 -4.05
C GLN A 80 -17.49 -5.94 -3.08
N SER A 81 -18.68 -5.68 -3.59
CA SER A 81 -19.89 -5.59 -2.77
C SER A 81 -20.26 -6.91 -2.07
N ARG A 82 -19.95 -8.06 -2.70
CA ARG A 82 -20.11 -9.37 -2.03
C ARG A 82 -19.07 -9.57 -0.94
N VAL A 83 -17.81 -9.19 -1.19
CA VAL A 83 -16.75 -9.26 -0.20
C VAL A 83 -17.10 -8.40 1.01
N TRP A 84 -17.54 -7.16 0.79
CA TRP A 84 -17.98 -6.26 1.86
C TRP A 84 -19.06 -6.90 2.75
N ARG A 85 -20.13 -7.41 2.13
CA ARG A 85 -21.23 -8.06 2.87
C ARG A 85 -20.82 -9.34 3.59
N ARG A 86 -19.93 -10.13 2.98
CA ARG A 86 -19.43 -11.39 3.59
C ARG A 86 -18.65 -11.15 4.86
N ASN A 87 -18.02 -10.00 4.99
CA ASN A 87 -17.21 -9.62 6.13
C ASN A 87 -17.91 -8.61 7.06
N SER A 88 -19.25 -8.50 7.00
CA SER A 88 -20.02 -7.60 7.88
C SER A 88 -19.99 -8.01 9.35
N ASP A 89 -19.55 -9.22 9.66
CA ASP A 89 -19.32 -9.75 11.00
C ASP A 89 -17.95 -9.34 11.59
N LEU A 90 -17.10 -8.66 10.81
CA LEU A 90 -15.80 -8.19 11.29
C LEU A 90 -15.90 -6.82 11.92
N VAL A 91 -15.28 -6.70 13.10
CA VAL A 91 -15.07 -5.42 13.78
C VAL A 91 -13.67 -4.91 13.45
N ALA A 92 -13.60 -3.68 12.96
CA ALA A 92 -12.34 -2.99 12.72
C ALA A 92 -11.92 -2.20 13.96
N GLN A 93 -10.70 -2.43 14.46
CA GLN A 93 -10.11 -1.71 15.58
C GLN A 93 -8.86 -0.96 15.11
N VAL A 94 -8.90 0.36 15.20
CA VAL A 94 -7.75 1.21 14.85
C VAL A 94 -6.88 1.38 16.08
N LYS A 95 -5.62 0.97 15.98
CA LYS A 95 -4.63 1.02 17.07
C LYS A 95 -3.41 1.87 16.66
N PRO A 96 -2.66 2.40 17.63
CA PRO A 96 -1.34 2.97 17.34
C PRO A 96 -0.46 1.97 16.61
N LEU A 97 0.46 2.49 15.79
CA LEU A 97 1.46 1.66 15.14
C LEU A 97 2.38 1.03 16.19
N GLY A 98 2.52 -0.27 16.16
CA GLY A 98 3.30 -1.07 17.11
C GLY A 98 2.77 -2.50 17.16
N PHE A 99 3.67 -3.47 17.01
CA PHE A 99 3.30 -4.88 16.91
C PHE A 99 3.33 -5.56 18.29
N GLN A 100 2.22 -6.17 18.64
CA GLN A 100 2.10 -7.07 19.79
C GLN A 100 2.31 -8.53 19.35
N HIS A 101 2.37 -9.45 20.28
CA HIS A 101 2.63 -10.86 19.99
C HIS A 101 1.63 -11.48 18.97
N GLU A 102 0.35 -11.15 19.10
CA GLU A 102 -0.70 -11.70 18.23
C GLU A 102 -0.55 -11.26 16.77
N GLN A 103 -0.25 -9.96 16.51
CA GLN A 103 0.00 -9.47 15.15
C GLN A 103 1.28 -10.06 14.57
N ARG A 104 2.33 -10.25 15.38
CA ARG A 104 3.57 -10.92 14.98
C ARG A 104 3.33 -12.35 14.54
N LEU A 105 2.55 -13.09 15.31
CA LEU A 105 2.20 -14.48 14.99
C LEU A 105 1.38 -14.55 13.70
N LEU A 106 0.42 -13.64 13.50
CA LEU A 106 -0.34 -13.57 12.26
C LEU A 106 0.54 -13.22 11.07
N LEU A 107 1.46 -12.26 11.22
CA LEU A 107 2.42 -11.89 10.18
C LEU A 107 3.34 -13.07 9.83
N PHE A 108 3.87 -13.76 10.82
CA PHE A 108 4.71 -14.95 10.64
C PHE A 108 3.98 -16.03 9.81
N ASN A 109 2.77 -16.40 10.21
CA ASN A 109 1.95 -17.40 9.50
C ASN A 109 1.64 -16.96 8.06
N TYR A 110 1.34 -15.67 7.86
CA TYR A 110 1.10 -15.10 6.55
C TYR A 110 2.33 -15.17 5.64
N LEU A 111 3.52 -14.87 6.17
CA LEU A 111 4.77 -14.92 5.42
C LEU A 111 5.13 -16.38 5.04
N GLN A 112 4.98 -17.31 5.97
CA GLN A 112 5.20 -18.74 5.69
C GLN A 112 4.31 -19.26 4.56
N GLY A 113 3.02 -18.94 4.57
CA GLY A 113 2.10 -19.46 3.58
C GLY A 113 2.11 -18.73 2.24
N ARG A 114 2.73 -17.54 2.15
CA ARG A 114 2.81 -16.73 0.92
C ARG A 114 4.17 -16.76 0.24
N HIS A 115 5.20 -17.06 0.99
CA HIS A 115 6.56 -17.17 0.50
C HIS A 115 7.02 -18.60 0.73
N ASP A 116 7.57 -19.26 -0.31
CA ASP A 116 8.15 -20.61 -0.22
C ASP A 116 9.42 -20.64 0.64
N GLU A 117 9.78 -19.53 1.24
CA GLU A 117 10.89 -19.38 2.18
C GLU A 117 10.39 -19.63 3.60
N ALA A 118 11.12 -20.45 4.36
CA ALA A 118 10.86 -20.64 5.78
C ALA A 118 10.90 -19.26 6.47
N ALA A 119 9.77 -18.83 7.04
CA ALA A 119 9.76 -17.58 7.80
C ALA A 119 10.57 -17.83 9.09
N GLU A 120 11.63 -17.05 9.26
CA GLU A 120 12.42 -16.98 10.48
C GLU A 120 12.03 -15.71 11.25
N ASP A 121 12.34 -15.66 12.55
CA ASP A 121 12.10 -14.49 13.38
C ASP A 121 12.80 -13.22 12.83
N SER A 122 13.96 -13.39 12.17
CA SER A 122 14.67 -12.34 11.47
C SER A 122 13.87 -11.73 10.34
N LEU A 123 13.11 -12.52 9.59
CA LEU A 123 12.23 -12.05 8.52
C LEU A 123 11.07 -11.22 9.08
N VAL A 124 10.45 -11.69 10.16
CA VAL A 124 9.35 -10.95 10.84
C VAL A 124 9.85 -9.61 11.36
N SER A 125 11.02 -9.58 12.01
CA SER A 125 11.63 -8.34 12.50
C SER A 125 11.95 -7.37 11.37
N GLY A 126 12.46 -7.85 10.22
CA GLY A 126 12.70 -7.02 9.03
C GLY A 126 11.40 -6.44 8.46
N TYR A 127 10.29 -7.18 8.48
CA TYR A 127 8.98 -6.66 8.10
C TYR A 127 8.45 -5.63 9.10
N GLU A 128 8.66 -5.81 10.41
CA GLU A 128 8.29 -4.81 11.42
C GLU A 128 9.03 -3.48 11.21
N GLU A 129 10.34 -3.53 10.97
CA GLU A 129 11.14 -2.34 10.62
C GLU A 129 10.64 -1.66 9.36
N PHE A 130 10.31 -2.45 8.31
CA PHE A 130 9.72 -1.95 7.08
C PHE A 130 8.37 -1.26 7.30
N LEU A 131 7.55 -1.75 8.23
CA LEU A 131 6.19 -1.27 8.44
C LEU A 131 6.11 -0.08 9.41
N GLN A 132 7.08 0.09 10.31
CA GLN A 132 7.09 1.14 11.32
C GLN A 132 7.84 2.39 10.84
N ALA A 133 7.39 3.56 11.30
CA ALA A 133 8.09 4.84 11.22
C ALA A 133 7.52 5.77 12.28
N ASP A 134 8.37 6.41 13.05
CA ASP A 134 7.95 7.23 14.19
C ASP A 134 7.42 8.62 13.77
N TRP A 135 7.86 9.11 12.62
CA TRP A 135 7.51 10.43 12.10
C TRP A 135 6.16 10.48 11.37
N VAL A 136 5.54 9.33 11.09
CA VAL A 136 4.26 9.25 10.36
C VAL A 136 3.10 8.96 11.30
N ASN A 137 1.92 9.50 11.01
CA ASN A 137 0.69 9.12 11.68
C ASN A 137 0.22 7.74 11.20
N GLY A 138 1.02 6.71 11.51
CA GLY A 138 0.73 5.32 11.16
C GLY A 138 -0.21 4.63 12.14
N ARG A 139 -1.03 3.72 11.64
CA ARG A 139 -1.98 2.93 12.44
C ARG A 139 -1.96 1.47 12.00
N LEU A 140 -2.22 0.60 12.96
CA LEU A 140 -2.65 -0.77 12.72
C LEU A 140 -4.18 -0.82 12.73
N VAL A 141 -4.77 -1.39 11.71
CA VAL A 141 -6.21 -1.67 11.66
C VAL A 141 -6.38 -3.17 11.74
N GLU A 142 -6.87 -3.65 12.90
CA GLU A 142 -7.19 -5.03 13.12
C GLU A 142 -8.62 -5.33 12.69
N PHE A 143 -8.80 -6.42 11.97
CA PHE A 143 -10.10 -6.95 11.61
C PHE A 143 -10.36 -8.22 12.38
N ARG A 144 -11.30 -8.15 13.31
CA ARG A 144 -11.61 -9.24 14.24
C ARG A 144 -13.02 -9.79 14.04
N ARG A 145 -13.14 -11.09 14.21
CA ARG A 145 -14.41 -11.75 14.42
C ARG A 145 -14.42 -12.23 15.88
N GLU A 146 -15.24 -11.60 16.71
CA GLU A 146 -15.16 -11.80 18.16
C GLU A 146 -13.72 -11.55 18.65
N GLU A 147 -13.11 -12.51 19.33
CA GLU A 147 -11.72 -12.41 19.81
C GLU A 147 -10.65 -12.78 18.76
N GLN A 148 -11.06 -13.41 17.64
CA GLN A 148 -10.12 -13.91 16.65
C GLN A 148 -9.64 -12.76 15.73
N LEU A 149 -8.32 -12.52 15.70
CA LEU A 149 -7.67 -11.63 14.74
C LEU A 149 -7.56 -12.30 13.37
N LEU A 150 -8.23 -11.77 12.35
CA LEU A 150 -8.25 -12.35 11.01
C LEU A 150 -7.39 -11.59 10.00
N ALA A 151 -7.22 -10.28 10.17
CA ALA A 151 -6.37 -9.49 9.31
C ALA A 151 -5.87 -8.23 10.02
N VAL A 152 -4.73 -7.73 9.55
CA VAL A 152 -4.17 -6.44 9.96
C VAL A 152 -3.80 -5.65 8.71
N ALA A 153 -4.23 -4.39 8.65
CA ALA A 153 -3.75 -3.43 7.68
C ALA A 153 -2.89 -2.37 8.38
N VAL A 154 -1.69 -2.14 7.83
CA VAL A 154 -0.85 -1.00 8.20
C VAL A 154 -1.21 0.16 7.29
N VAL A 155 -1.64 1.27 7.88
CA VAL A 155 -2.20 2.42 7.16
C VAL A 155 -1.60 3.71 7.69
N ASP A 156 -1.07 4.55 6.81
CA ASP A 156 -0.66 5.89 7.17
C ASP A 156 -1.81 6.89 6.92
N TYR A 157 -2.10 7.70 7.92
CA TYR A 157 -3.09 8.77 7.87
C TYR A 157 -2.40 10.05 7.41
N LEU A 158 -2.52 10.35 6.13
CA LEU A 158 -1.95 11.54 5.49
C LEU A 158 -2.90 12.74 5.64
N VAL A 159 -2.47 13.91 5.17
CA VAL A 159 -3.28 15.14 5.25
C VAL A 159 -4.52 15.06 4.35
N ASP A 160 -4.41 14.48 3.16
CA ASP A 160 -5.45 14.45 2.14
C ASP A 160 -5.99 13.05 1.82
N GLY A 161 -5.47 12.01 2.50
CA GLY A 161 -5.85 10.65 2.21
C GLY A 161 -5.25 9.61 3.16
N LEU A 162 -5.60 8.37 2.93
CA LEU A 162 -4.94 7.22 3.55
C LEU A 162 -3.92 6.62 2.59
N SER A 163 -2.85 6.05 3.15
CA SER A 163 -1.84 5.32 2.39
C SER A 163 -1.85 3.87 2.84
N ALA A 164 -2.27 2.96 1.96
CA ALA A 164 -2.21 1.52 2.20
C ALA A 164 -0.75 1.06 2.14
N VAL A 165 -0.15 0.77 3.30
CA VAL A 165 1.25 0.36 3.39
C VAL A 165 1.37 -1.14 3.17
N TYR A 166 0.70 -1.92 3.99
CA TYR A 166 0.73 -3.38 3.93
C TYR A 166 -0.53 -3.99 4.54
N THR A 167 -0.88 -5.21 4.10
CA THR A 167 -1.97 -5.99 4.71
C THR A 167 -1.56 -7.44 4.77
N PHE A 168 -1.69 -8.04 5.94
CA PHE A 168 -1.48 -9.47 6.18
C PHE A 168 -2.68 -10.05 6.91
N TYR A 169 -2.93 -11.35 6.72
CA TYR A 169 -4.17 -11.97 7.17
C TYR A 169 -4.02 -13.48 7.36
N ASP A 170 -4.96 -14.06 8.08
CA ASP A 170 -5.13 -15.49 8.21
C ASP A 170 -5.40 -16.11 6.83
N ILE A 171 -4.48 -16.95 6.36
CA ILE A 171 -4.51 -17.54 5.01
C ILE A 171 -5.67 -18.51 4.88
N ASP A 172 -5.96 -19.30 5.90
CA ASP A 172 -7.04 -20.29 5.87
C ASP A 172 -8.42 -19.61 5.81
N ALA A 173 -8.57 -18.49 6.50
CA ALA A 173 -9.77 -17.67 6.43
C ALA A 173 -9.88 -16.86 5.12
N ALA A 174 -8.77 -16.52 4.49
CA ALA A 174 -8.73 -15.59 3.36
C ALA A 174 -9.40 -16.13 2.10
N ASP A 175 -9.29 -17.42 1.79
CA ASP A 175 -9.87 -18.03 0.60
C ASP A 175 -11.40 -17.87 0.59
N ALA A 176 -12.05 -18.03 1.74
CA ALA A 176 -13.48 -17.84 1.87
C ALA A 176 -13.88 -16.36 1.93
N ARG A 177 -13.03 -15.46 2.47
CA ARG A 177 -13.41 -14.09 2.85
C ARG A 177 -12.84 -12.99 1.97
N SER A 178 -11.74 -13.24 1.24
CA SER A 178 -11.01 -12.24 0.44
C SER A 178 -10.57 -11.04 1.30
N LEU A 179 -9.92 -11.32 2.43
CA LEU A 179 -9.60 -10.33 3.49
C LEU A 179 -8.76 -9.16 2.99
N GLY A 180 -7.82 -9.39 2.04
CA GLY A 180 -7.04 -8.31 1.43
C GLY A 180 -7.90 -7.32 0.64
N VAL A 181 -8.94 -7.80 -0.06
CA VAL A 181 -9.90 -6.93 -0.76
C VAL A 181 -10.77 -6.18 0.25
N TYR A 182 -11.22 -6.85 1.30
CA TYR A 182 -12.00 -6.24 2.37
C TYR A 182 -11.24 -5.10 3.06
N ALA A 183 -9.96 -5.31 3.37
CA ALA A 183 -9.11 -4.29 3.98
C ALA A 183 -8.98 -3.01 3.11
N VAL A 184 -8.87 -3.17 1.78
CA VAL A 184 -8.87 -2.00 0.87
C VAL A 184 -10.22 -1.30 0.87
N LEU A 185 -11.32 -2.04 0.81
CA LEU A 185 -12.67 -1.45 0.85
C LEU A 185 -12.94 -0.72 2.16
N TRP A 186 -12.51 -1.27 3.27
CA TRP A 186 -12.61 -0.62 4.57
C TRP A 186 -11.82 0.70 4.61
N GLN A 187 -10.59 0.72 4.09
CA GLN A 187 -9.78 1.94 4.01
C GLN A 187 -10.44 3.01 3.13
N ILE A 188 -11.14 2.64 2.07
CA ILE A 188 -11.92 3.58 1.26
C ILE A 188 -13.05 4.20 2.09
N GLU A 189 -13.81 3.39 2.83
CA GLU A 189 -14.91 3.89 3.66
C GLU A 189 -14.39 4.73 4.85
N GLU A 190 -13.26 4.34 5.45
CA GLU A 190 -12.63 5.12 6.51
C GLU A 190 -12.14 6.49 6.00
N ALA A 191 -11.50 6.53 4.82
CA ALA A 191 -11.10 7.79 4.20
C ALA A 191 -12.32 8.71 3.93
N ARG A 192 -13.44 8.15 3.46
CA ARG A 192 -14.70 8.89 3.31
C ARG A 192 -15.22 9.43 4.62
N ARG A 193 -15.25 8.59 5.66
CA ARG A 193 -15.71 8.97 7.00
C ARG A 193 -14.91 10.14 7.58
N LEU A 194 -13.61 10.19 7.24
CA LEU A 194 -12.69 11.26 7.65
C LEU A 194 -12.71 12.49 6.73
N GLY A 195 -13.54 12.50 5.68
CA GLY A 195 -13.58 13.60 4.72
C GLY A 195 -12.33 13.70 3.82
N MET A 196 -11.54 12.64 3.75
CA MET A 196 -10.34 12.58 2.91
C MET A 196 -10.69 12.33 1.44
N ALA A 197 -9.82 12.76 0.54
CA ALA A 197 -10.04 12.62 -0.91
C ALA A 197 -9.51 11.30 -1.49
N TRP A 198 -8.45 10.74 -0.90
CA TRP A 198 -7.64 9.72 -1.56
C TRP A 198 -7.37 8.49 -0.69
N LEU A 199 -7.24 7.33 -1.37
CA LEU A 199 -6.55 6.16 -0.85
C LEU A 199 -5.37 5.85 -1.78
N TYR A 200 -4.14 6.08 -1.33
CA TYR A 200 -2.91 5.77 -2.05
C TYR A 200 -2.61 4.27 -1.93
N LEU A 201 -2.57 3.56 -3.08
CA LEU A 201 -2.34 2.10 -3.13
C LEU A 201 -0.87 1.71 -3.42
N GLY A 202 0.02 2.70 -3.59
CA GLY A 202 1.40 2.46 -4.01
C GLY A 202 1.52 2.20 -5.50
N PHE A 203 2.49 1.38 -5.92
CA PHE A 203 2.77 1.14 -7.33
C PHE A 203 1.84 0.08 -7.92
N TRP A 204 1.31 0.34 -9.11
CA TRP A 204 0.74 -0.66 -9.99
C TRP A 204 1.78 -1.03 -11.05
N ILE A 205 1.90 -2.32 -11.36
CA ILE A 205 2.85 -2.85 -12.34
C ILE A 205 2.09 -3.90 -13.17
N GLU A 206 1.93 -3.65 -14.46
CA GLU A 206 1.07 -4.46 -15.34
C GLU A 206 1.47 -5.94 -15.36
N HIS A 207 2.76 -6.23 -15.45
CA HIS A 207 3.27 -7.60 -15.58
C HIS A 207 3.68 -8.23 -14.24
N CYS A 208 3.28 -7.65 -13.09
CA CYS A 208 3.55 -8.19 -11.77
C CYS A 208 2.26 -8.69 -11.12
N ARG A 209 2.11 -10.02 -10.97
CA ARG A 209 0.93 -10.65 -10.36
C ARG A 209 0.58 -10.07 -8.98
N LYS A 210 1.61 -9.74 -8.17
CA LYS A 210 1.44 -9.17 -6.83
C LYS A 210 0.86 -7.74 -6.86
N MET A 211 0.91 -7.04 -8.00
CA MET A 211 0.53 -5.62 -8.14
C MET A 211 -0.70 -5.39 -9.02
N THR A 212 -1.02 -6.33 -9.93
CA THR A 212 -2.10 -6.18 -10.92
C THR A 212 -3.49 -6.03 -10.31
N TYR A 213 -3.74 -6.56 -9.11
CA TYR A 213 -5.04 -6.50 -8.43
C TYR A 213 -5.56 -5.07 -8.25
N LYS A 214 -4.66 -4.07 -8.16
CA LYS A 214 -5.00 -2.65 -7.99
C LYS A 214 -5.83 -2.11 -9.16
N ASN A 215 -5.63 -2.68 -10.36
CA ASN A 215 -6.42 -2.35 -11.56
C ASN A 215 -7.90 -2.75 -11.45
N GLY A 216 -8.27 -3.57 -10.48
CA GLY A 216 -9.66 -3.95 -10.20
C GLY A 216 -10.49 -2.88 -9.48
N TYR A 217 -9.88 -1.81 -8.99
CA TYR A 217 -10.55 -0.69 -8.33
C TYR A 217 -10.72 0.46 -9.33
N ARG A 218 -11.99 0.91 -9.54
CA ARG A 218 -12.32 1.97 -10.50
C ARG A 218 -13.36 2.92 -9.93
N PRO A 219 -13.24 4.23 -10.23
CA PRO A 219 -12.13 4.86 -10.95
C PRO A 219 -10.82 4.81 -10.17
N ILE A 220 -9.70 4.87 -10.88
CA ILE A 220 -8.34 4.91 -10.32
C ILE A 220 -7.57 6.06 -10.96
N ASP A 221 -6.82 6.80 -10.17
CA ASP A 221 -5.88 7.78 -10.69
C ASP A 221 -4.47 7.16 -10.74
N ALA A 222 -3.77 7.35 -11.84
CA ALA A 222 -2.38 6.93 -12.05
C ALA A 222 -1.49 8.16 -12.29
N LEU A 223 -0.32 8.19 -11.69
CA LEU A 223 0.65 9.26 -11.88
C LEU A 223 1.53 8.93 -13.10
N LEU A 224 1.28 9.64 -14.19
CA LEU A 224 1.97 9.48 -15.48
C LEU A 224 2.55 10.83 -15.89
N ASP A 225 3.81 10.87 -16.28
CA ASP A 225 4.49 12.11 -16.72
C ASP A 225 4.39 13.26 -15.68
N GLY A 226 4.35 12.91 -14.38
CA GLY A 226 4.23 13.87 -13.29
C GLY A 226 2.81 14.38 -13.02
N GLU A 227 1.80 13.88 -13.74
CA GLU A 227 0.40 14.27 -13.61
C GLU A 227 -0.51 13.11 -13.19
N TRP A 228 -1.46 13.35 -12.28
CA TRP A 228 -2.49 12.39 -11.93
C TRP A 228 -3.57 12.36 -13.01
N ARG A 229 -3.71 11.22 -13.67
CA ARG A 229 -4.73 10.99 -14.70
C ARG A 229 -5.72 9.94 -14.22
N ARG A 230 -7.01 10.21 -14.44
CA ARG A 230 -8.11 9.32 -14.07
C ARG A 230 -8.39 8.31 -15.15
N PHE A 231 -8.61 7.06 -14.72
CA PHE A 231 -9.01 5.94 -15.56
C PHE A 231 -10.30 5.32 -15.04
N GLU A 232 -11.32 5.34 -15.87
CA GLU A 232 -12.62 4.76 -15.60
C GLU A 232 -12.63 3.24 -15.85
N LYS A 233 -13.76 2.60 -15.55
CA LYS A 233 -13.93 1.17 -15.76
C LYS A 233 -13.78 0.82 -17.24
N GLY A 234 -12.88 -0.12 -17.56
CA GLY A 234 -12.60 -0.57 -18.92
C GLY A 234 -11.42 0.16 -19.59
N GLU A 235 -10.98 1.27 -19.06
CA GLU A 235 -9.81 1.98 -19.58
C GLU A 235 -8.50 1.31 -19.13
N LYS A 236 -7.53 1.25 -20.02
CA LYS A 236 -6.18 0.75 -19.72
C LYS A 236 -5.33 1.88 -19.18
N ILE A 237 -4.64 1.62 -18.07
CA ILE A 237 -3.58 2.52 -17.60
C ILE A 237 -2.41 2.37 -18.57
N ALA A 238 -2.16 3.38 -19.36
CA ALA A 238 -1.04 3.42 -20.29
C ALA A 238 -0.37 4.80 -20.23
N PRO A 239 0.95 4.89 -20.31
CA PRO A 239 1.64 6.16 -20.57
C PRO A 239 1.07 6.77 -21.84
N THR A 240 1.00 8.10 -21.89
CA THR A 240 0.68 8.78 -23.17
C THR A 240 1.84 8.52 -24.11
N LEU A 241 1.58 7.80 -25.20
CA LEU A 241 2.54 7.74 -26.29
C LEU A 241 2.71 9.17 -26.81
N ILE A 242 3.83 9.80 -26.48
CA ILE A 242 4.23 11.05 -27.14
C ILE A 242 4.54 10.64 -28.58
N GLN A 243 3.66 11.05 -29.49
CA GLN A 243 3.89 10.94 -30.95
C GLN A 243 4.99 11.87 -31.38
#